data_7bcc3b802826bf535f0adc648215e5d1
#
_entry.id   7bcc3b802826bf535f0adc648215e5d1
#
_cell.length_a   1.000
_cell.length_b   1.000
_cell.length_c   1.000
_cell.angle_alpha   90.00
_cell.angle_beta   90.00
_cell.angle_gamma   90.00
#
_symmetry.space_group_name_H-M   'P 1'
#
loop_
_entity.id
_entity.type
_entity.pdbx_description
1 polymer ?
#
loop_
_entity_poly.entity_id
_entity_poly.type
_entity_poly.pdbx_seq_one_letter_code
_entity_poly.pdbx_strand_id
1 'polypeptide(L)'
;MGNSPQKTTQVYELEEFFRFINYDFEKDLENIREICKLTKTRPKDSATKFFMDYGSEQPFLIKALANKINAKSFFEIGTGRGTGSYSVSLENNIKLVATLDRIPHFFKQDTAIEFKPIKISQRSLHKLITFKEKHKIKFFHNIQKPYLRTFYKNKFDIAFIDGNHTDENIIKNDIKLSLTLLNKDGIIIFDDYESKNSDRKFAVGAVVDEYLSKGLFYSYLIEFRGHLFNKEKKEKNAGVMVVSPYELI
;
A
#
# COMPACT_ATOMS: atom_id res chain seq x y z
N MET A 1 17.67 -3.61 -32.80
CA MET A 1 17.28 -3.91 -31.40
C MET A 1 15.84 -4.37 -31.44
N GLY A 2 15.60 -5.69 -31.33
CA GLY A 2 14.24 -6.25 -31.36
C GLY A 2 13.49 -5.78 -30.12
N ASN A 3 12.32 -5.18 -30.30
CA ASN A 3 11.40 -4.90 -29.22
C ASN A 3 10.96 -6.25 -28.63
N SER A 4 11.49 -6.62 -27.48
CA SER A 4 10.91 -7.72 -26.71
C SER A 4 9.45 -7.32 -26.42
N PRO A 5 8.48 -8.21 -26.62
CA PRO A 5 7.08 -7.87 -26.41
C PRO A 5 6.87 -7.46 -24.95
N GLN A 6 6.24 -6.30 -24.76
CA GLN A 6 5.81 -5.83 -23.44
C GLN A 6 4.87 -6.91 -22.87
N LYS A 7 5.10 -7.34 -21.63
CA LYS A 7 4.19 -8.28 -20.97
C LYS A 7 2.84 -7.63 -20.74
N THR A 8 1.78 -8.34 -21.05
CA THR A 8 0.41 -7.85 -20.85
C THR A 8 0.10 -7.76 -19.37
N THR A 9 -0.51 -6.65 -18.93
CA THR A 9 -1.02 -6.51 -17.57
C THR A 9 -2.15 -7.51 -17.32
N GLN A 10 -1.99 -8.32 -16.29
CA GLN A 10 -3.04 -9.24 -15.84
C GLN A 10 -4.00 -8.48 -14.93
N VAL A 11 -5.30 -8.69 -15.08
CA VAL A 11 -6.34 -7.98 -14.33
C VAL A 11 -7.11 -8.98 -13.50
N TYR A 12 -7.27 -8.68 -12.21
CA TYR A 12 -7.96 -9.52 -11.24
C TYR A 12 -8.94 -8.70 -10.40
N GLU A 13 -10.04 -9.31 -10.04
CA GLU A 13 -10.79 -8.88 -8.86
C GLU A 13 -10.04 -9.32 -7.58
N LEU A 14 -10.21 -8.60 -6.47
CA LEU A 14 -9.43 -8.84 -5.25
C LEU A 14 -9.55 -10.27 -4.71
N GLU A 15 -10.79 -10.82 -4.65
CA GLU A 15 -11.00 -12.21 -4.20
C GLU A 15 -10.35 -13.23 -5.14
N GLU A 16 -10.40 -12.96 -6.45
CA GLU A 16 -9.74 -13.79 -7.45
C GLU A 16 -8.24 -13.76 -7.27
N PHE A 17 -7.67 -12.58 -7.06
CA PHE A 17 -6.25 -12.43 -6.80
C PHE A 17 -5.82 -13.14 -5.52
N PHE A 18 -6.60 -13.05 -4.44
CA PHE A 18 -6.31 -13.80 -3.21
C PHE A 18 -6.29 -15.32 -3.43
N ARG A 19 -7.26 -15.86 -4.18
CA ARG A 19 -7.25 -17.29 -4.55
C ARG A 19 -6.03 -17.63 -5.39
N PHE A 20 -5.70 -16.79 -6.36
CA PHE A 20 -4.55 -16.97 -7.24
C PHE A 20 -3.21 -17.04 -6.48
N ILE A 21 -3.01 -16.20 -5.47
CA ILE A 21 -1.81 -16.23 -4.64
C ILE A 21 -1.91 -17.17 -3.42
N ASN A 22 -3.02 -17.89 -3.29
CA ASN A 22 -3.32 -18.80 -2.17
C ASN A 22 -3.30 -18.10 -0.80
N TYR A 23 -3.98 -16.96 -0.71
CA TYR A 23 -4.12 -16.19 0.53
C TYR A 23 -5.52 -16.28 1.11
N ASP A 24 -5.60 -16.66 2.38
CA ASP A 24 -6.82 -16.72 3.15
C ASP A 24 -6.94 -15.49 4.05
N PHE A 25 -7.71 -14.49 3.61
CA PHE A 25 -7.86 -13.22 4.31
C PHE A 25 -8.64 -13.35 5.63
N GLU A 26 -9.46 -14.39 5.80
CA GLU A 26 -10.24 -14.58 7.02
C GLU A 26 -9.35 -14.83 8.24
N LYS A 27 -8.20 -15.45 8.04
CA LYS A 27 -7.19 -15.62 9.11
C LYS A 27 -6.66 -14.33 9.68
N ASP A 28 -6.66 -13.27 8.87
CA ASP A 28 -6.14 -11.97 9.26
C ASP A 28 -7.23 -10.96 9.66
N LEU A 29 -8.50 -11.35 9.49
CA LEU A 29 -9.65 -10.48 9.61
C LEU A 29 -9.69 -9.75 10.96
N GLU A 30 -9.52 -10.46 12.06
CA GLU A 30 -9.62 -9.84 13.39
C GLU A 30 -8.47 -8.87 13.66
N ASN A 31 -7.24 -9.24 13.31
CA ASN A 31 -6.07 -8.40 13.52
C ASN A 31 -6.15 -7.10 12.70
N ILE A 32 -6.53 -7.20 11.43
CA ILE A 32 -6.66 -6.03 10.55
C ILE A 32 -7.84 -5.16 11.00
N ARG A 33 -8.92 -5.77 11.47
CA ARG A 33 -10.05 -5.06 12.04
C ARG A 33 -9.65 -4.20 13.25
N GLU A 34 -8.87 -4.73 14.17
CA GLU A 34 -8.37 -3.97 15.31
C GLU A 34 -7.47 -2.79 14.87
N ILE A 35 -6.62 -3.00 13.88
CA ILE A 35 -5.84 -1.91 13.29
C ILE A 35 -6.78 -0.86 12.68
N CYS A 36 -7.76 -1.26 11.90
CA CYS A 36 -8.69 -0.33 11.24
C CYS A 36 -9.52 0.48 12.26
N LYS A 37 -9.93 -0.10 13.38
CA LYS A 37 -10.61 0.66 14.47
C LYS A 37 -9.80 1.85 14.95
N LEU A 38 -8.47 1.73 14.98
CA LEU A 38 -7.57 2.77 15.44
C LEU A 38 -7.09 3.71 14.33
N THR A 39 -7.09 3.28 13.07
CA THR A 39 -6.43 4.01 11.99
C THR A 39 -7.38 4.56 10.93
N LYS A 40 -8.54 3.96 10.71
CA LYS A 40 -9.53 4.43 9.72
C LYS A 40 -10.43 5.50 10.31
N THR A 41 -10.81 6.48 9.50
CA THR A 41 -11.38 7.75 9.97
C THR A 41 -12.84 7.98 9.63
N ARG A 42 -13.51 7.08 8.94
CA ARG A 42 -14.87 7.36 8.49
C ARG A 42 -15.91 7.03 9.57
N PRO A 43 -16.55 8.05 10.19
CA PRO A 43 -17.42 7.85 11.35
C PRO A 43 -18.88 7.52 11.00
N LYS A 44 -19.25 7.49 9.71
CA LYS A 44 -20.67 7.45 9.30
C LYS A 44 -21.27 6.06 9.23
N ASP A 45 -20.47 5.03 9.32
CA ASP A 45 -20.96 3.67 9.21
C ASP A 45 -20.95 2.97 10.56
N SER A 46 -21.93 2.11 10.78
CA SER A 46 -21.97 1.29 12.00
C SER A 46 -20.64 0.54 12.17
N ALA A 47 -20.29 0.16 13.39
CA ALA A 47 -19.03 -0.55 13.70
C ALA A 47 -18.76 -1.77 12.81
N THR A 48 -19.80 -2.37 12.26
CA THR A 48 -19.70 -3.49 11.30
C THR A 48 -19.44 -3.03 9.86
N LYS A 49 -19.92 -1.84 9.47
CA LYS A 49 -19.76 -1.28 8.12
C LYS A 49 -18.48 -0.48 7.95
N PHE A 50 -17.95 0.08 9.01
CA PHE A 50 -16.70 0.83 9.01
C PHE A 50 -15.53 0.07 8.42
N PHE A 51 -15.43 -1.17 8.77
CA PHE A 51 -14.37 -2.06 8.33
C PHE A 51 -14.53 -2.53 6.88
N MET A 52 -15.75 -2.43 6.39
CA MET A 52 -16.19 -2.92 5.08
C MET A 52 -16.22 -1.81 4.02
N ASP A 53 -15.67 -0.64 4.30
CA ASP A 53 -15.67 0.48 3.35
C ASP A 53 -14.54 0.36 2.35
N TYR A 54 -14.72 0.97 1.16
CA TYR A 54 -13.73 0.99 0.09
C TYR A 54 -12.34 1.39 0.59
N GLY A 55 -11.33 0.68 0.14
CA GLY A 55 -9.94 0.85 0.55
C GLY A 55 -9.60 0.22 1.92
N SER A 56 -10.57 -0.41 2.60
CA SER A 56 -10.29 -1.19 3.81
C SER A 56 -9.67 -2.54 3.47
N GLU A 57 -9.81 -2.99 2.23
CA GLU A 57 -9.24 -4.23 1.70
C GLU A 57 -7.74 -4.13 1.39
N GLN A 58 -7.23 -2.93 1.13
CA GLN A 58 -5.84 -2.66 0.80
C GLN A 58 -4.85 -3.23 1.83
N PRO A 59 -5.07 -3.14 3.15
CA PRO A 59 -4.20 -3.77 4.14
C PRO A 59 -4.07 -5.28 3.99
N PHE A 60 -5.14 -5.97 3.56
CA PHE A 60 -5.10 -7.40 3.27
C PHE A 60 -4.25 -7.69 2.03
N LEU A 61 -4.39 -6.88 0.99
CA LEU A 61 -3.60 -7.05 -0.23
C LEU A 61 -2.10 -6.88 0.03
N ILE A 62 -1.71 -5.83 0.75
CA ILE A 62 -0.31 -5.59 1.10
C ILE A 62 0.25 -6.76 1.93
N LYS A 63 -0.52 -7.22 2.91
CA LYS A 63 -0.13 -8.33 3.77
C LYS A 63 -0.04 -9.65 2.99
N ALA A 64 -1.01 -9.90 2.10
CA ALA A 64 -1.02 -11.08 1.22
C ALA A 64 0.21 -11.14 0.32
N LEU A 65 0.59 -10.01 -0.29
CA LEU A 65 1.80 -9.91 -1.11
C LEU A 65 3.06 -10.12 -0.29
N ALA A 66 3.14 -9.53 0.92
CA ALA A 66 4.27 -9.74 1.83
C ALA A 66 4.44 -11.22 2.20
N ASN A 67 3.34 -11.92 2.44
CA ASN A 67 3.33 -13.36 2.70
C ASN A 67 3.78 -14.15 1.46
N LYS A 68 3.17 -13.87 0.30
CA LYS A 68 3.42 -14.57 -0.97
C LYS A 68 4.90 -14.59 -1.36
N ILE A 69 5.58 -13.45 -1.27
CA ILE A 69 7.00 -13.35 -1.64
C ILE A 69 7.95 -13.59 -0.46
N ASN A 70 7.42 -13.97 0.70
CA ASN A 70 8.19 -14.18 1.93
C ASN A 70 9.04 -12.95 2.30
N ALA A 71 8.45 -11.76 2.17
CA ALA A 71 9.12 -10.49 2.39
C ALA A 71 9.68 -10.37 3.81
N LYS A 72 10.85 -9.74 3.94
CA LYS A 72 11.50 -9.43 5.23
C LYS A 72 11.39 -7.94 5.56
N SER A 73 11.10 -7.11 4.56
CA SER A 73 11.15 -5.67 4.68
C SER A 73 10.15 -4.97 3.75
N PHE A 74 9.56 -3.91 4.27
CA PHE A 74 8.52 -3.13 3.60
C PHE A 74 8.81 -1.64 3.72
N PHE A 75 8.68 -0.92 2.62
CA PHE A 75 8.79 0.53 2.55
C PHE A 75 7.48 1.13 2.05
N GLU A 76 7.01 2.20 2.70
CA GLU A 76 5.78 2.91 2.37
C GLU A 76 6.05 4.39 2.15
N ILE A 77 5.46 4.96 1.10
CA ILE A 77 5.37 6.41 0.89
C ILE A 77 3.90 6.80 1.04
N GLY A 78 3.62 7.69 1.98
CA GLY A 78 2.25 8.03 2.38
C GLY A 78 1.84 7.28 3.64
N THR A 79 2.44 7.64 4.79
CA THR A 79 2.12 6.99 6.07
C THR A 79 0.64 7.14 6.43
N GLY A 80 0.05 8.31 6.15
CA GLY A 80 -1.29 8.60 6.62
C GLY A 80 -1.43 8.29 8.10
N ARG A 81 -2.26 7.32 8.43
CA ARG A 81 -2.43 6.80 9.80
C ARG A 81 -1.70 5.49 10.06
N GLY A 82 -0.96 5.00 9.07
CA GLY A 82 -0.14 3.81 9.18
C GLY A 82 -0.89 2.48 9.03
N THR A 83 -2.10 2.49 8.49
CA THR A 83 -2.90 1.25 8.35
C THR A 83 -2.12 0.17 7.59
N GLY A 84 -1.49 0.52 6.46
CA GLY A 84 -0.65 -0.40 5.68
C GLY A 84 0.56 -0.89 6.48
N SER A 85 1.32 0.05 7.06
CA SER A 85 2.51 -0.28 7.86
C SER A 85 2.20 -1.17 9.07
N TYR A 86 1.10 -0.90 9.80
CA TYR A 86 0.71 -1.76 10.93
C TYR A 86 0.29 -3.14 10.46
N SER A 87 -0.51 -3.23 9.41
CA SER A 87 -1.01 -4.50 8.89
C SER A 87 0.13 -5.41 8.42
N VAL A 88 1.07 -4.87 7.65
CA VAL A 88 2.21 -5.66 7.17
C VAL A 88 3.17 -6.03 8.30
N SER A 89 3.29 -5.21 9.35
CA SER A 89 4.15 -5.51 10.49
C SER A 89 3.75 -6.78 11.24
N LEU A 90 2.48 -7.19 11.14
CA LEU A 90 1.99 -8.43 11.75
C LEU A 90 2.54 -9.69 11.07
N GLU A 91 3.05 -9.60 9.85
CA GLU A 91 3.69 -10.74 9.21
C GLU A 91 4.95 -11.16 9.96
N ASN A 92 5.05 -12.45 10.29
CA ASN A 92 6.14 -13.00 11.09
C ASN A 92 7.51 -12.82 10.42
N ASN A 93 7.54 -12.90 9.09
CA ASN A 93 8.76 -12.77 8.31
C ASN A 93 9.26 -11.33 8.23
N ILE A 94 8.39 -10.35 8.31
CA ILE A 94 8.76 -8.93 8.29
C ILE A 94 9.61 -8.58 9.52
N LYS A 95 10.77 -8.00 9.27
CA LYS A 95 11.73 -7.54 10.29
C LYS A 95 11.86 -6.03 10.31
N LEU A 96 11.55 -5.37 9.21
CA LEU A 96 11.67 -3.94 9.03
C LEU A 96 10.48 -3.40 8.24
N VAL A 97 9.82 -2.38 8.79
CA VAL A 97 8.85 -1.54 8.11
C VAL A 97 9.37 -0.12 8.18
N ALA A 98 9.51 0.56 7.05
CA ALA A 98 9.84 1.97 6.99
C ALA A 98 8.72 2.71 6.30
N THR A 99 8.21 3.78 6.91
CA THR A 99 7.14 4.59 6.33
C THR A 99 7.54 6.04 6.29
N LEU A 100 7.31 6.67 5.14
CA LEU A 100 7.73 8.05 4.81
C LEU A 100 6.50 8.91 4.56
N ASP A 101 6.44 10.07 5.21
CA ASP A 101 5.40 11.05 4.95
C ASP A 101 5.97 12.46 4.73
N ARG A 102 5.21 13.31 4.01
CA ARG A 102 5.48 14.74 3.89
C ARG A 102 5.14 15.51 5.16
N ILE A 103 4.16 15.01 5.92
CA ILE A 103 3.73 15.59 7.18
C ILE A 103 4.57 14.98 8.31
N PRO A 104 5.27 15.80 9.11
CA PRO A 104 6.04 15.28 10.24
C PRO A 104 5.15 14.50 11.22
N HIS A 105 5.57 13.32 11.61
CA HIS A 105 4.77 12.37 12.40
C HIS A 105 4.41 12.85 13.83
N PHE A 106 4.93 13.99 14.26
CA PHE A 106 4.53 14.65 15.51
C PHE A 106 3.43 15.70 15.34
N PHE A 107 3.10 16.10 14.10
CA PHE A 107 1.97 17.00 13.87
C PHE A 107 0.65 16.27 14.05
N LYS A 108 -0.29 16.98 14.70
CA LYS A 108 -1.64 16.47 14.89
C LYS A 108 -2.45 16.61 13.61
N GLN A 109 -3.13 15.55 13.25
CA GLN A 109 -4.05 15.51 12.12
C GLN A 109 -5.46 15.18 12.62
N ASP A 110 -6.47 15.64 11.91
CA ASP A 110 -7.85 15.26 12.17
C ASP A 110 -8.04 13.79 11.79
N THR A 111 -8.57 13.03 12.72
CA THR A 111 -8.83 11.60 12.54
C THR A 111 -10.04 11.18 13.38
N ALA A 112 -10.35 9.91 13.44
CA ALA A 112 -11.28 9.33 14.39
C ALA A 112 -10.65 8.07 15.00
N ILE A 113 -10.88 7.87 16.29
CA ILE A 113 -10.59 6.63 16.99
C ILE A 113 -11.93 6.09 17.48
N GLU A 114 -12.22 4.83 17.14
CA GLU A 114 -13.51 4.22 17.47
C GLU A 114 -14.69 5.14 17.11
N PHE A 115 -14.64 5.74 15.92
CA PHE A 115 -15.64 6.67 15.35
C PHE A 115 -15.77 8.03 16.06
N LYS A 116 -14.96 8.33 17.07
CA LYS A 116 -14.95 9.65 17.72
C LYS A 116 -13.91 10.54 17.04
N PRO A 117 -14.29 11.73 16.53
CA PRO A 117 -13.35 12.68 15.96
C PRO A 117 -12.30 13.09 16.99
N ILE A 118 -11.05 13.09 16.58
CA ILE A 118 -9.92 13.47 17.44
C ILE A 118 -8.80 14.10 16.60
N LYS A 119 -8.04 15.00 17.22
CA LYS A 119 -6.75 15.49 16.67
C LYS A 119 -5.59 14.75 17.32
N ILE A 120 -4.95 13.90 16.57
CA ILE A 120 -3.84 13.08 17.06
C ILE A 120 -2.68 13.07 16.07
N SER A 121 -1.45 13.02 16.58
CA SER A 121 -0.27 12.81 15.74
C SER A 121 -0.03 11.32 15.51
N GLN A 122 0.62 10.99 14.39
CA GLN A 122 1.02 9.62 14.09
C GLN A 122 1.85 9.01 15.24
N ARG A 123 2.74 9.80 15.82
CA ARG A 123 3.55 9.37 16.97
C ARG A 123 2.70 9.05 18.20
N SER A 124 1.63 9.81 18.44
CA SER A 124 0.71 9.55 19.55
C SER A 124 -0.17 8.33 19.26
N LEU A 125 -0.66 8.20 18.02
CA LEU A 125 -1.43 7.04 17.59
C LEU A 125 -0.59 5.74 17.75
N HIS A 126 0.69 5.78 17.36
CA HIS A 126 1.61 4.65 17.53
C HIS A 126 1.72 4.17 19.00
N LYS A 127 1.59 5.07 19.96
CA LYS A 127 1.60 4.69 21.38
C LYS A 127 0.34 3.91 21.79
N LEU A 128 -0.80 4.18 21.13
CA LEU A 128 -2.07 3.49 21.39
C LEU A 128 -2.09 2.07 20.81
N ILE A 129 -1.28 1.79 19.81
CA ILE A 129 -1.18 0.44 19.22
C ILE A 129 -0.56 -0.50 20.26
N THR A 130 -1.23 -1.60 20.54
CA THR A 130 -0.82 -2.59 21.56
C THR A 130 0.03 -3.72 21.02
N PHE A 131 0.00 -3.97 19.70
CA PHE A 131 0.78 -5.03 19.08
C PHE A 131 2.27 -4.84 19.29
N LYS A 132 2.96 -5.88 19.75
CA LYS A 132 4.41 -5.85 19.92
C LYS A 132 5.16 -5.63 18.60
N GLU A 133 4.58 -6.09 17.48
CA GLU A 133 5.12 -6.01 16.13
C GLU A 133 5.35 -4.56 15.67
N LYS A 134 4.71 -3.58 16.29
CA LYS A 134 4.88 -2.15 16.00
C LYS A 134 6.34 -1.68 16.16
N HIS A 135 7.16 -2.38 16.95
CA HIS A 135 8.58 -2.03 17.11
C HIS A 135 9.39 -2.17 15.81
N LYS A 136 8.88 -2.94 14.84
CA LYS A 136 9.48 -3.09 13.51
C LYS A 136 9.34 -1.81 12.67
N ILE A 137 8.41 -0.90 13.03
CA ILE A 137 8.04 0.27 12.23
C ILE A 137 8.96 1.45 12.55
N LYS A 138 9.56 2.01 11.51
CA LYS A 138 10.37 3.23 11.56
C LYS A 138 9.70 4.33 10.75
N PHE A 139 9.48 5.47 11.37
CA PHE A 139 8.85 6.63 10.77
C PHE A 139 9.88 7.61 10.24
N PHE A 140 9.72 8.01 8.97
CA PHE A 140 10.58 8.97 8.28
C PHE A 140 9.77 10.14 7.75
N HIS A 141 10.37 11.33 7.74
CA HIS A 141 9.84 12.52 7.11
C HIS A 141 10.63 12.85 5.84
N ASN A 142 10.02 13.55 4.89
CA ASN A 142 10.62 13.86 3.59
C ASN A 142 12.04 14.45 3.64
N ILE A 143 12.38 15.22 4.69
CA ILE A 143 13.74 15.75 4.89
C ILE A 143 14.78 14.63 5.05
N GLN A 144 14.36 13.41 5.40
CA GLN A 144 15.23 12.27 5.60
C GLN A 144 15.42 11.40 4.35
N LYS A 145 14.88 11.82 3.18
CA LYS A 145 15.10 11.10 1.89
C LYS A 145 16.59 10.85 1.58
N PRO A 146 17.52 11.79 1.79
CA PRO A 146 18.96 11.54 1.62
C PRO A 146 19.48 10.43 2.55
N TYR A 147 19.07 10.45 3.82
CA TYR A 147 19.41 9.41 4.78
C TYR A 147 18.91 8.02 4.34
N LEU A 148 17.65 7.94 3.88
CA LEU A 148 17.09 6.70 3.35
C LEU A 148 17.91 6.17 2.18
N ARG A 149 18.26 7.02 1.20
CA ARG A 149 19.07 6.62 0.04
C ARG A 149 20.45 6.10 0.42
N THR A 150 21.04 6.61 1.48
CA THR A 150 22.38 6.22 1.94
C THR A 150 22.35 4.91 2.73
N PHE A 151 21.46 4.81 3.70
CA PHE A 151 21.50 3.73 4.69
C PHE A 151 20.53 2.58 4.40
N TYR A 152 19.54 2.79 3.50
CA TYR A 152 18.52 1.80 3.17
C TYR A 152 18.52 1.40 1.69
N LYS A 153 19.56 1.75 0.94
CA LYS A 153 19.71 1.32 -0.45
C LYS A 153 19.65 -0.21 -0.56
N ASN A 154 18.84 -0.71 -1.48
CA ASN A 154 18.67 -2.16 -1.74
C ASN A 154 18.29 -2.97 -0.48
N LYS A 155 17.44 -2.43 0.38
CA LYS A 155 17.07 -3.07 1.66
C LYS A 155 15.63 -3.58 1.70
N PHE A 156 14.77 -3.15 0.80
CA PHE A 156 13.35 -3.47 0.88
C PHE A 156 12.93 -4.49 -0.18
N ASP A 157 12.05 -5.39 0.22
CA ASP A 157 11.44 -6.40 -0.65
C ASP A 157 10.16 -5.87 -1.30
N ILE A 158 9.47 -4.95 -0.64
CA ILE A 158 8.25 -4.32 -1.13
C ILE A 158 8.37 -2.82 -0.93
N ALA A 159 7.97 -2.05 -1.96
CA ALA A 159 7.68 -0.63 -1.87
C ALA A 159 6.19 -0.38 -2.18
N PHE A 160 5.50 0.31 -1.30
CA PHE A 160 4.12 0.76 -1.49
C PHE A 160 4.09 2.27 -1.64
N ILE A 161 3.51 2.75 -2.74
CA ILE A 161 3.43 4.16 -3.08
C ILE A 161 1.97 4.60 -3.02
N ASP A 162 1.63 5.32 -1.94
CA ASP A 162 0.33 5.89 -1.61
C ASP A 162 0.50 7.34 -1.12
N GLY A 163 1.28 8.13 -1.86
CA GLY A 163 1.69 9.47 -1.46
C GLY A 163 0.90 10.58 -2.16
N ASN A 164 1.41 11.07 -3.28
CA ASN A 164 0.77 12.09 -4.10
C ASN A 164 0.07 11.42 -5.29
N HIS A 165 -1.18 11.85 -5.56
CA HIS A 165 -2.00 11.26 -6.62
C HIS A 165 -2.12 12.15 -7.86
N THR A 166 -1.71 13.42 -7.77
CA THR A 166 -2.01 14.44 -8.80
C THR A 166 -0.77 15.05 -9.47
N ASP A 167 0.37 15.10 -8.80
CA ASP A 167 1.61 15.69 -9.33
C ASP A 167 2.52 14.61 -9.89
N GLU A 168 2.61 14.54 -11.22
CA GLU A 168 3.44 13.57 -11.93
C GLU A 168 4.91 13.60 -11.51
N ASN A 169 5.48 14.78 -11.24
CA ASN A 169 6.89 14.89 -10.86
C ASN A 169 7.14 14.32 -9.47
N ILE A 170 6.19 14.52 -8.55
CA ILE A 170 6.28 13.94 -7.22
C ILE A 170 6.18 12.41 -7.33
N ILE A 171 5.21 11.88 -8.09
CA ILE A 171 5.03 10.44 -8.30
C ILE A 171 6.29 9.82 -8.94
N LYS A 172 6.84 10.45 -9.99
CA LYS A 172 8.11 10.02 -10.63
C LYS A 172 9.29 10.00 -9.67
N ASN A 173 9.38 10.98 -8.77
CA ASN A 173 10.43 11.03 -7.74
C ASN A 173 10.24 9.96 -6.66
N ASP A 174 9.01 9.65 -6.30
CA ASP A 174 8.68 8.59 -5.33
C ASP A 174 8.98 7.21 -5.92
N ILE A 175 8.72 6.98 -7.22
CA ILE A 175 9.17 5.79 -7.95
C ILE A 175 10.71 5.68 -7.92
N LYS A 176 11.44 6.75 -8.25
CA LYS A 176 12.91 6.76 -8.23
C LYS A 176 13.48 6.44 -6.84
N LEU A 177 12.86 7.00 -5.80
CA LEU A 177 13.25 6.70 -4.43
C LEU A 177 13.01 5.22 -4.12
N SER A 178 11.82 4.71 -4.40
CA SER A 178 11.44 3.32 -4.17
C SER A 178 12.39 2.35 -4.88
N LEU A 179 12.71 2.59 -6.15
CA LEU A 179 13.68 1.79 -6.92
C LEU A 179 15.09 1.81 -6.32
N THR A 180 15.49 2.94 -5.71
CA THR A 180 16.79 3.02 -5.03
C THR A 180 16.82 2.17 -3.75
N LEU A 181 15.69 2.07 -3.08
CA LEU A 181 15.55 1.39 -1.80
C LEU A 181 15.24 -0.09 -1.94
N LEU A 182 14.56 -0.49 -3.02
CA LEU A 182 14.25 -1.89 -3.30
C LEU A 182 15.50 -2.72 -3.59
N ASN A 183 15.50 -3.96 -3.13
CA ASN A 183 16.45 -4.97 -3.60
C ASN A 183 16.13 -5.34 -5.07
N LYS A 184 17.00 -6.14 -5.69
CA LYS A 184 16.89 -6.49 -7.12
C LYS A 184 15.62 -7.28 -7.46
N ASP A 185 15.09 -8.03 -6.50
CA ASP A 185 13.91 -8.87 -6.65
C ASP A 185 12.67 -8.24 -5.96
N GLY A 186 12.77 -6.97 -5.57
CA GLY A 186 11.69 -6.26 -4.90
C GLY A 186 10.53 -5.92 -5.83
N ILE A 187 9.33 -5.87 -5.26
CA ILE A 187 8.10 -5.49 -5.97
C ILE A 187 7.67 -4.07 -5.59
N ILE A 188 6.96 -3.39 -6.51
CA ILE A 188 6.35 -2.09 -6.26
C ILE A 188 4.83 -2.24 -6.32
N ILE A 189 4.15 -1.62 -5.37
CA ILE A 189 2.70 -1.54 -5.29
C ILE A 189 2.33 -0.06 -5.40
N PHE A 190 1.44 0.27 -6.33
CA PHE A 190 0.90 1.62 -6.53
C PHE A 190 -0.55 1.64 -6.15
N ASP A 191 -0.91 2.55 -5.24
CA ASP A 191 -2.31 2.84 -4.94
C ASP A 191 -2.93 3.78 -5.98
N ASP A 192 -4.26 3.89 -5.97
CA ASP A 192 -5.04 4.79 -6.82
C ASP A 192 -4.70 4.70 -8.33
N TYR A 193 -4.33 3.51 -8.81
CA TYR A 193 -4.15 3.29 -10.24
C TYR A 193 -5.52 3.23 -10.93
N GLU A 194 -5.74 4.14 -11.87
CA GLU A 194 -6.88 4.15 -12.76
C GLU A 194 -6.48 3.66 -14.16
N SER A 195 -7.25 2.73 -14.73
CA SER A 195 -6.96 2.16 -16.04
C SER A 195 -7.03 3.21 -17.16
N LYS A 196 -6.41 2.93 -18.32
CA LYS A 196 -6.40 3.83 -19.49
C LYS A 196 -7.80 4.18 -20.01
N ASN A 197 -8.76 3.30 -19.78
CA ASN A 197 -10.13 3.42 -20.31
C ASN A 197 -11.07 4.15 -19.33
N SER A 198 -10.56 4.68 -18.22
CA SER A 198 -11.33 5.46 -17.26
C SER A 198 -11.10 6.96 -17.44
N ASP A 199 -12.07 7.76 -17.02
CA ASP A 199 -11.88 9.21 -16.85
C ASP A 199 -10.93 9.41 -15.65
N ARG A 200 -9.62 9.33 -15.90
CA ARG A 200 -8.59 9.41 -14.87
C ARG A 200 -8.68 10.72 -14.12
N LYS A 201 -8.86 10.62 -12.81
CA LYS A 201 -8.80 11.76 -11.88
C LYS A 201 -7.40 11.97 -11.33
N PHE A 202 -6.59 10.90 -11.34
CA PHE A 202 -5.25 10.89 -10.76
C PHE A 202 -4.18 10.71 -11.83
N ALA A 203 -3.02 11.31 -11.60
CA ALA A 203 -1.87 11.18 -12.48
C ALA A 203 -1.16 9.82 -12.33
N VAL A 204 -1.44 9.08 -11.26
CA VAL A 204 -0.78 7.80 -10.95
C VAL A 204 -0.82 6.85 -12.13
N GLY A 205 -2.01 6.61 -12.70
CA GLY A 205 -2.16 5.68 -13.82
C GLY A 205 -1.30 6.04 -15.03
N ALA A 206 -1.21 7.32 -15.40
CA ALA A 206 -0.39 7.77 -16.54
C ALA A 206 1.12 7.57 -16.28
N VAL A 207 1.58 7.93 -15.07
CA VAL A 207 3.00 7.79 -14.69
C VAL A 207 3.41 6.32 -14.58
N VAL A 208 2.53 5.46 -14.04
CA VAL A 208 2.80 4.02 -13.93
C VAL A 208 2.83 3.39 -15.32
N ASP A 209 1.94 3.76 -16.24
CA ASP A 209 1.97 3.29 -17.63
C ASP A 209 3.26 3.69 -18.33
N GLU A 210 3.74 4.94 -18.14
CA GLU A 210 5.02 5.39 -18.65
C GLU A 210 6.17 4.56 -18.07
N TYR A 211 6.11 4.23 -16.78
CA TYR A 211 7.11 3.38 -16.13
C TYR A 211 7.10 1.96 -16.70
N LEU A 212 5.94 1.34 -16.82
CA LEU A 212 5.79 -0.01 -17.37
C LEU A 212 6.27 -0.12 -18.83
N SER A 213 6.10 0.93 -19.61
CA SER A 213 6.55 0.95 -21.02
C SER A 213 8.07 0.88 -21.20
N LYS A 214 8.85 1.16 -20.15
CA LYS A 214 10.31 1.23 -20.17
C LYS A 214 11.00 -0.07 -19.75
N GLY A 215 10.26 -1.09 -19.29
CA GLY A 215 10.84 -2.31 -18.74
C GLY A 215 10.05 -3.57 -19.04
N LEU A 216 10.67 -4.71 -18.77
CA LEU A 216 10.07 -6.04 -18.88
C LEU A 216 9.56 -6.47 -17.50
N PHE A 217 8.44 -5.90 -17.08
CA PHE A 217 7.84 -6.21 -15.80
C PHE A 217 6.62 -7.10 -15.97
N TYR A 218 6.35 -7.93 -14.96
CA TYR A 218 5.03 -8.49 -14.75
C TYR A 218 4.20 -7.46 -14.02
N SER A 219 2.99 -7.22 -14.46
CA SER A 219 2.08 -6.26 -13.86
C SER A 219 0.71 -6.88 -13.62
N TYR A 220 0.17 -6.61 -12.43
CA TYR A 220 -1.10 -7.12 -11.97
C TYR A 220 -1.95 -5.95 -11.50
N LEU A 221 -3.05 -5.69 -12.20
CA LEU A 221 -4.06 -4.73 -11.77
C LEU A 221 -5.08 -5.46 -10.90
N ILE A 222 -5.15 -5.10 -9.65
CA ILE A 222 -6.16 -5.61 -8.72
C ILE A 222 -7.26 -4.56 -8.62
N GLU A 223 -8.42 -4.87 -9.19
CA GLU A 223 -9.58 -3.99 -9.19
C GLU A 223 -10.45 -4.26 -7.96
N PHE A 224 -10.86 -3.20 -7.27
CA PHE A 224 -11.80 -3.26 -6.17
C PHE A 224 -13.24 -3.03 -6.66
N ARG A 225 -13.68 -3.79 -7.68
CA ARG A 225 -15.00 -3.62 -8.31
C ARG A 225 -16.16 -4.03 -7.42
N GLY A 226 -15.95 -4.98 -6.56
CA GLY A 226 -16.89 -5.34 -5.53
C GLY A 226 -16.08 -5.39 -4.27
N HIS A 227 -16.49 -4.68 -3.24
CA HIS A 227 -15.80 -4.76 -1.98
C HIS A 227 -15.80 -6.20 -1.47
N LEU A 228 -14.69 -6.65 -0.96
CA LEU A 228 -14.55 -7.97 -0.33
C LEU A 228 -15.68 -8.22 0.68
N PHE A 229 -16.12 -7.15 1.35
CA PHE A 229 -17.11 -7.19 2.42
C PHE A 229 -18.45 -6.54 2.05
N ASN A 230 -18.54 -5.80 0.96
CA ASN A 230 -19.76 -5.12 0.53
C ASN A 230 -19.91 -5.16 -0.99
N LYS A 231 -20.41 -6.28 -1.49
CA LYS A 231 -20.57 -6.56 -2.93
C LYS A 231 -21.61 -5.67 -3.64
N GLU A 232 -22.44 -4.95 -2.90
CA GLU A 232 -23.44 -4.03 -3.48
C GLU A 232 -22.84 -2.70 -3.92
N LYS A 233 -21.72 -2.28 -3.34
CA LYS A 233 -21.01 -1.08 -3.75
C LYS A 233 -20.06 -1.38 -4.90
N LYS A 234 -20.49 -1.11 -6.11
CA LYS A 234 -19.59 -1.05 -7.27
C LYS A 234 -18.93 0.32 -7.31
N GLU A 235 -17.67 0.41 -6.92
CA GLU A 235 -16.91 1.65 -7.12
C GLU A 235 -16.11 1.62 -8.43
N LYS A 236 -15.88 2.81 -8.94
CA LYS A 236 -15.35 3.03 -10.28
C LYS A 236 -13.84 2.77 -10.32
N ASN A 237 -13.41 1.89 -11.19
CA ASN A 237 -12.14 1.89 -11.96
C ASN A 237 -10.81 2.21 -11.24
N ALA A 238 -10.80 2.46 -9.93
CA ALA A 238 -9.58 2.59 -9.15
C ALA A 238 -9.18 1.24 -8.60
N GLY A 239 -7.90 0.93 -8.67
CA GLY A 239 -7.34 -0.31 -8.20
C GLY A 239 -5.93 -0.11 -7.70
N VAL A 240 -5.29 -1.21 -7.38
CA VAL A 240 -3.88 -1.26 -7.01
C VAL A 240 -3.11 -1.94 -8.13
N MET A 241 -2.05 -1.28 -8.60
CA MET A 241 -1.13 -1.88 -9.57
C MET A 241 0.06 -2.47 -8.84
N VAL A 242 0.27 -3.76 -9.02
CA VAL A 242 1.47 -4.47 -8.54
C VAL A 242 2.42 -4.70 -9.70
N VAL A 243 3.69 -4.32 -9.52
CA VAL A 243 4.75 -4.47 -10.52
C VAL A 243 5.88 -5.31 -9.95
N SER A 244 6.21 -6.39 -10.64
CA SER A 244 7.21 -7.36 -10.21
C SER A 244 8.24 -7.63 -11.32
N PRO A 245 9.53 -7.81 -11.00
CA PRO A 245 10.53 -8.24 -11.97
C PRO A 245 10.39 -9.72 -12.35
N TYR A 246 9.62 -10.50 -11.62
CA TYR A 246 9.34 -11.92 -11.85
C TYR A 246 7.84 -12.22 -11.74
N GLU A 247 7.43 -13.36 -12.21
CA GLU A 247 6.04 -13.82 -12.10
C GLU A 247 5.69 -14.20 -10.66
N LEU A 248 4.54 -13.71 -10.17
CA LEU A 248 4.11 -13.95 -8.77
C LEU A 248 3.42 -15.31 -8.56
N ILE A 249 3.44 -16.16 -9.57
CA ILE A 249 2.80 -17.48 -9.58
C ILE A 249 3.76 -18.54 -9.03
#